data_0c259ef2c2847e9cce45aa1b384a98d1
#
_entry.id   0c259ef2c2847e9cce45aa1b384a98d1
#
_cell.length_a   1.000
_cell.length_b   1.000
_cell.length_c   1.000
_cell.angle_alpha   90.00
_cell.angle_beta   90.00
_cell.angle_gamma   90.00
#
_symmetry.space_group_name_H-M   'P 1'
#
loop_
_entity.id
_entity.type
_entity.pdbx_description
1 polymer ?
#
loop_
_entity_poly.entity_id
_entity_poly.type
_entity_poly.pdbx_seq_one_letter_code
_entity_poly.pdbx_strand_id
1 'polypeptide(L)'
;MGIDRRRNVIIIGAGNPGMALADYRGFNDSGFRIAALIDVDPAKIGRSSRSGIPVLSFSDLKRIVREQHVEIGIIAVTADAAQNVYDALVEAGLNAILNFAPVQLRTHSQVKLKSVDLRINLESLSFYLQGVEDGAS
;
A
#
# COMPACT_ATOMS: atom_id res chain seq x y z
N MET A 1 -16.80 2.58 24.64
CA MET A 1 -16.42 2.53 24.14
C MET A 1 -16.30 2.27 23.13
N GLY A 2 -16.57 1.93 22.74
CA GLY A 2 -16.72 1.62 21.70
C GLY A 2 -16.01 1.83 20.71
N ILE A 3 -15.63 1.63 20.53
CA ILE A 3 -14.80 1.90 19.90
C ILE A 3 -14.51 1.28 18.77
N ASP A 4 -15.31 1.35 17.97
CA ASP A 4 -15.16 0.92 16.67
C ASP A 4 -14.39 1.96 16.00
N ARG A 5 -13.15 1.99 16.17
CA ARG A 5 -12.33 2.87 15.44
C ARG A 5 -11.81 2.20 14.23
N ARG A 6 -12.18 2.68 13.09
CA ARG A 6 -11.55 2.30 11.85
C ARG A 6 -10.22 3.00 11.69
N ARG A 7 -9.22 2.26 11.23
CA ARG A 7 -7.93 2.83 10.87
C ARG A 7 -8.02 3.41 9.46
N ASN A 8 -7.60 4.65 9.31
CA ASN A 8 -7.62 5.33 8.02
C ASN A 8 -6.33 5.05 7.25
N VAL A 9 -6.50 4.64 6.01
CA VAL A 9 -5.42 4.14 5.14
C VAL A 9 -5.41 4.94 3.84
N ILE A 10 -4.23 5.26 3.34
CA ILE A 10 -4.08 5.75 1.96
C ILE A 10 -3.24 4.77 1.16
N ILE A 11 -3.49 4.72 -0.13
CA ILE A 11 -2.74 3.87 -1.06
C ILE A 11 -2.01 4.79 -2.03
N ILE A 12 -0.70 4.64 -2.11
CA ILE A 12 0.12 5.42 -3.03
C ILE A 12 0.32 4.61 -4.30
N GLY A 13 -0.23 5.11 -5.40
CA GLY A 13 -0.24 4.46 -6.70
C GLY A 13 -1.66 4.10 -7.10
N ALA A 14 -2.16 4.74 -8.16
CA ALA A 14 -3.51 4.52 -8.67
C ALA A 14 -3.51 3.71 -9.97
N GLY A 15 -2.49 2.89 -10.17
CA GLY A 15 -2.45 1.90 -11.24
C GLY A 15 -3.31 0.69 -10.90
N ASN A 16 -3.21 -0.37 -11.69
CA ASN A 16 -4.04 -1.56 -11.49
C ASN A 16 -3.92 -2.15 -10.08
N PRO A 17 -2.70 -2.33 -9.52
CA PRO A 17 -2.60 -2.87 -8.16
C PRO A 17 -3.25 -1.98 -7.11
N GLY A 18 -3.02 -0.67 -7.18
CA GLY A 18 -3.59 0.27 -6.21
C GLY A 18 -5.10 0.32 -6.28
N MET A 19 -5.66 0.35 -7.48
CA MET A 19 -7.12 0.34 -7.66
C MET A 19 -7.73 -0.95 -7.12
N ALA A 20 -7.11 -2.10 -7.37
CA ALA A 20 -7.60 -3.37 -6.86
C ALA A 20 -7.59 -3.40 -5.33
N LEU A 21 -6.54 -2.88 -4.71
CA LEU A 21 -6.45 -2.78 -3.26
C LEU A 21 -7.53 -1.86 -2.70
N ALA A 22 -7.77 -0.72 -3.36
CA ALA A 22 -8.77 0.25 -2.91
C ALA A 22 -10.18 -0.36 -2.89
N ASP A 23 -10.47 -1.24 -3.84
CA ASP A 23 -11.78 -1.83 -3.99
C ASP A 23 -11.96 -3.17 -3.26
N TYR A 24 -10.92 -3.63 -2.58
CA TYR A 24 -10.99 -4.89 -1.84
C TYR A 24 -11.84 -4.72 -0.58
N ARG A 25 -12.97 -5.42 -0.54
CA ARG A 25 -13.94 -5.30 0.56
C ARG A 25 -13.41 -5.80 1.89
N GLY A 26 -12.47 -6.73 1.88
CA GLY A 26 -11.92 -7.30 3.11
C GLY A 26 -11.29 -6.28 4.03
N PHE A 27 -10.76 -5.19 3.50
CA PHE A 27 -10.20 -4.13 4.33
C PHE A 27 -11.28 -3.45 5.17
N ASN A 28 -12.40 -3.09 4.55
CA ASN A 28 -13.49 -2.46 5.25
C ASN A 28 -14.08 -3.39 6.32
N ASP A 29 -14.20 -4.67 6.01
CA ASP A 29 -14.72 -5.67 6.94
C ASP A 29 -13.78 -5.89 8.13
N SER A 30 -12.50 -5.61 7.96
CA SER A 30 -11.47 -5.78 8.98
C SER A 30 -11.16 -4.49 9.76
N GLY A 31 -11.96 -3.45 9.57
CA GLY A 31 -11.79 -2.20 10.33
C GLY A 31 -10.87 -1.18 9.70
N PHE A 32 -10.60 -1.28 8.39
CA PHE A 32 -9.79 -0.31 7.66
C PHE A 32 -10.64 0.50 6.70
N ARG A 33 -10.46 1.81 6.73
CA ARG A 33 -11.11 2.71 5.79
C ARG A 33 -10.07 3.23 4.82
N ILE A 34 -10.25 2.97 3.53
CA ILE A 34 -9.38 3.54 2.51
C ILE A 34 -9.87 4.95 2.22
N ALA A 35 -9.11 5.95 2.64
CA ALA A 35 -9.50 7.35 2.52
C ALA A 35 -9.25 7.89 1.10
N ALA A 36 -8.18 7.47 0.46
CA ALA A 36 -7.81 7.97 -0.86
C ALA A 36 -6.76 7.07 -1.52
N LEU A 37 -6.72 7.15 -2.83
CA LEU A 37 -5.57 6.75 -3.65
C LEU A 37 -4.78 8.02 -3.96
N ILE A 38 -3.46 7.92 -4.02
CA ILE A 38 -2.59 9.06 -4.26
C ILE A 38 -1.75 8.76 -5.50
N ASP A 39 -1.66 9.71 -6.42
CA ASP A 39 -0.84 9.53 -7.63
C ASP A 39 -0.23 10.86 -8.07
N VAL A 40 0.79 10.79 -8.89
CA VAL A 40 1.42 11.97 -9.50
C VAL A 40 0.86 12.23 -10.91
N ASP A 41 0.20 11.26 -11.52
CA ASP A 41 -0.26 11.32 -12.90
C ASP A 41 -1.52 12.17 -13.02
N PRO A 42 -1.47 13.33 -13.73
CA PRO A 42 -2.64 14.18 -13.89
C PRO A 42 -3.83 13.47 -14.56
N ALA A 43 -3.57 12.45 -15.37
CA ALA A 43 -4.63 11.69 -16.02
C ALA A 43 -5.43 10.84 -15.05
N LYS A 44 -4.86 10.51 -13.89
CA LYS A 44 -5.51 9.69 -12.86
C LYS A 44 -6.13 10.52 -11.76
N ILE A 45 -5.53 11.66 -11.45
CA ILE A 45 -6.03 12.55 -10.40
C ILE A 45 -7.43 13.06 -10.77
N GLY A 46 -8.33 13.01 -9.81
CA GLY A 46 -9.72 13.42 -10.02
C GLY A 46 -10.65 12.27 -10.41
N ARG A 47 -10.10 11.10 -10.69
CA ARG A 47 -10.90 9.90 -10.91
C ARG A 47 -11.20 9.22 -9.58
N SER A 48 -12.00 8.16 -9.64
CA SER A 48 -12.34 7.36 -8.46
C SER A 48 -12.24 5.88 -8.80
N SER A 49 -12.01 5.06 -7.80
CA SER A 49 -12.12 3.61 -7.94
C SER A 49 -13.59 3.22 -8.08
N ARG A 50 -13.85 1.94 -8.35
CA ARG A 50 -15.23 1.44 -8.49
C ARG A 50 -16.06 1.66 -7.23
N SER A 51 -15.44 1.53 -6.08
CA SER A 51 -16.12 1.75 -4.79
C SER A 51 -16.18 3.22 -4.39
N GLY A 52 -15.69 4.12 -5.22
CA GLY A 52 -15.79 5.55 -4.98
C GLY A 52 -14.61 6.17 -4.25
N ILE A 53 -13.50 5.47 -4.13
CA ILE A 53 -12.32 6.02 -3.49
C ILE A 53 -11.66 7.03 -4.42
N PRO A 54 -11.47 8.29 -4.01
CA PRO A 54 -10.94 9.32 -4.90
C PRO A 54 -9.42 9.16 -5.11
N VAL A 55 -8.97 9.57 -6.30
CA VAL A 55 -7.54 9.69 -6.60
C VAL A 55 -7.15 11.14 -6.40
N LEU A 56 -6.25 11.40 -5.48
CA LEU A 56 -5.79 12.73 -5.11
C LEU A 56 -4.33 12.91 -5.49
N SER A 57 -3.87 14.16 -5.51
CA SER A 57 -2.51 14.48 -5.91
C SER A 57 -1.49 14.20 -4.81
N PHE A 58 -0.38 13.61 -5.20
CA PHE A 58 0.76 13.39 -4.31
C PHE A 58 1.26 14.70 -3.69
N SER A 59 1.14 15.82 -4.40
CA SER A 59 1.54 17.12 -3.88
C SER A 59 0.75 17.55 -2.65
N ASP A 60 -0.42 16.94 -2.42
CA ASP A 60 -1.28 17.24 -1.28
C ASP A 60 -1.11 16.24 -0.14
N LEU A 61 -0.09 15.39 -0.18
CA LEU A 61 0.06 14.27 0.74
C LEU A 61 -0.02 14.69 2.23
N LYS A 62 0.74 15.69 2.62
CA LYS A 62 0.76 16.12 4.03
C LYS A 62 -0.61 16.61 4.50
N ARG A 63 -1.29 17.35 3.65
CA ARG A 63 -2.64 17.85 3.94
C ARG A 63 -3.62 16.70 4.08
N ILE A 64 -3.56 15.74 3.15
CA ILE A 64 -4.45 14.57 3.15
C ILE A 64 -4.24 13.75 4.42
N VAL A 65 -2.99 13.48 4.78
CA VAL A 65 -2.67 12.72 5.99
C VAL A 65 -3.27 13.40 7.22
N ARG A 66 -3.13 14.71 7.31
CA ARG A 66 -3.66 15.47 8.45
C ARG A 66 -5.18 15.52 8.46
N GLU A 67 -5.79 15.91 7.34
CA GLU A 67 -7.24 16.11 7.27
C GLU A 67 -8.03 14.83 7.37
N GLN A 68 -7.52 13.75 6.80
CA GLN A 68 -8.17 12.45 6.81
C GLN A 68 -7.75 11.57 7.99
N HIS A 69 -6.91 12.09 8.87
CA HIS A 69 -6.39 11.35 10.03
C HIS A 69 -5.80 10.00 9.61
N VAL A 70 -4.95 10.02 8.60
CA VAL A 70 -4.37 8.80 8.04
C VAL A 70 -3.35 8.21 9.00
N GLU A 71 -3.44 6.90 9.20
CA GLU A 71 -2.56 6.19 10.12
C GLU A 71 -1.64 5.20 9.41
N ILE A 72 -2.06 4.69 8.27
CA ILE A 72 -1.33 3.67 7.52
C ILE A 72 -1.19 4.08 6.05
N GLY A 73 0.00 3.90 5.50
CA GLY A 73 0.23 4.10 4.09
C GLY A 73 0.56 2.78 3.40
N ILE A 74 -0.03 2.54 2.24
CA ILE A 74 0.28 1.37 1.40
C ILE A 74 1.01 1.87 0.16
N ILE A 75 2.17 1.29 -0.12
CA ILE A 75 2.97 1.62 -1.30
C ILE A 75 2.65 0.63 -2.40
N ALA A 76 2.06 1.10 -3.49
CA ALA A 76 1.67 0.30 -4.64
C ALA A 76 2.21 0.92 -5.94
N VAL A 77 3.44 1.40 -5.90
CA VAL A 77 4.14 1.98 -7.05
C VAL A 77 5.22 1.02 -7.56
N THR A 78 5.88 1.41 -8.63
CA THR A 78 7.00 0.62 -9.18
C THR A 78 8.20 0.67 -8.25
N ALA A 79 9.12 -0.29 -8.41
CA ALA A 79 10.28 -0.43 -7.54
C ALA A 79 11.13 0.84 -7.49
N ASP A 80 11.31 1.51 -8.63
CA ASP A 80 12.15 2.70 -8.72
C ASP A 80 11.55 3.92 -8.02
N ALA A 81 10.24 3.96 -7.83
CA ALA A 81 9.56 5.07 -7.13
C ALA A 81 9.36 4.81 -5.64
N ALA A 82 9.52 3.58 -5.19
CA ALA A 82 9.08 3.16 -3.85
C ALA A 82 9.83 3.86 -2.72
N GLN A 83 11.14 4.07 -2.84
CA GLN A 83 11.91 4.71 -1.76
C GLN A 83 11.48 6.15 -1.56
N ASN A 84 11.29 6.90 -2.65
CA ASN A 84 10.84 8.29 -2.54
C ASN A 84 9.46 8.37 -1.91
N VAL A 85 8.58 7.44 -2.25
CA VAL A 85 7.24 7.38 -1.66
C VAL A 85 7.33 7.06 -0.16
N TYR A 86 8.13 6.08 0.21
CA TYR A 86 8.36 5.74 1.61
C TYR A 86 8.84 6.96 2.39
N ASP A 87 9.86 7.64 1.89
CA ASP A 87 10.44 8.81 2.56
C ASP A 87 9.38 9.92 2.72
N ALA A 88 8.54 10.12 1.70
CA ALA A 88 7.49 11.14 1.77
C ALA A 88 6.41 10.78 2.80
N LEU A 89 6.06 9.51 2.92
CA LEU A 89 5.09 9.05 3.92
C LEU A 89 5.63 9.24 5.33
N VAL A 90 6.89 8.93 5.56
CA VAL A 90 7.55 9.15 6.85
C VAL A 90 7.57 10.64 7.18
N GLU A 91 7.93 11.48 6.21
CA GLU A 91 7.95 12.92 6.41
C GLU A 91 6.55 13.48 6.69
N ALA A 92 5.52 12.87 6.13
CA ALA A 92 4.13 13.24 6.40
C ALA A 92 3.64 12.78 7.78
N GLY A 93 4.45 12.03 8.52
CA GLY A 93 4.16 11.62 9.88
C GLY A 93 3.63 10.21 10.06
N LEU A 94 3.65 9.39 9.03
CA LEU A 94 3.17 8.01 9.14
C LEU A 94 4.22 7.11 9.79
N ASN A 95 3.78 6.30 10.74
CA ASN A 95 4.64 5.35 11.45
C ASN A 95 4.37 3.89 11.08
N ALA A 96 3.40 3.64 10.22
CA ALA A 96 3.02 2.30 9.79
C ALA A 96 2.84 2.28 8.27
N ILE A 97 3.62 1.45 7.60
CA ILE A 97 3.66 1.41 6.14
C ILE A 97 3.68 -0.05 5.68
N LEU A 98 2.88 -0.34 4.67
CA LEU A 98 2.86 -1.64 3.99
C LEU A 98 3.40 -1.44 2.57
N ASN A 99 4.44 -2.17 2.22
CA ASN A 99 5.06 -2.04 0.90
C ASN A 99 4.72 -3.23 0.01
N PHE A 100 4.10 -2.95 -1.14
CA PHE A 100 3.87 -3.93 -2.19
C PHE A 100 4.86 -3.80 -3.36
N ALA A 101 5.69 -2.75 -3.38
CA ALA A 101 6.68 -2.62 -4.45
C ALA A 101 7.76 -3.69 -4.31
N PRO A 102 8.22 -4.28 -5.43
CA PRO A 102 9.18 -5.39 -5.38
C PRO A 102 10.61 -4.87 -5.17
N VAL A 103 10.85 -4.22 -4.05
CA VAL A 103 12.15 -3.66 -3.72
C VAL A 103 12.30 -3.58 -2.21
N GLN A 104 13.52 -3.76 -1.74
CA GLN A 104 13.83 -3.59 -0.34
C GLN A 104 14.09 -2.11 -0.07
N LEU A 105 13.42 -1.57 0.95
CA LEU A 105 13.50 -0.16 1.29
C LEU A 105 14.47 0.08 2.44
N ARG A 106 15.13 1.24 2.41
CA ARG A 106 15.87 1.73 3.57
C ARG A 106 14.85 2.30 4.55
N THR A 107 14.91 1.86 5.81
CA THR A 107 13.87 2.15 6.79
C THR A 107 14.34 3.09 7.88
N HIS A 108 13.38 3.82 8.45
CA HIS A 108 13.60 4.62 9.66
C HIS A 108 13.26 3.79 10.89
N SER A 109 14.02 3.95 11.96
CA SER A 109 13.85 3.16 13.18
C SER A 109 12.51 3.36 13.87
N GLN A 110 11.87 4.52 13.66
CA GLN A 110 10.60 4.85 14.29
C GLN A 110 9.39 4.38 13.48
N VAL A 111 9.61 3.75 12.34
CA VAL A 111 8.54 3.38 11.42
C VAL A 111 8.45 1.87 11.31
N LYS A 112 7.25 1.33 11.49
CA LYS A 112 6.99 -0.08 11.26
C LYS A 112 6.70 -0.29 9.78
N LEU A 113 7.56 -1.05 9.13
CA LEU A 113 7.40 -1.41 7.73
C LEU A 113 7.15 -2.91 7.61
N LYS A 114 6.12 -3.26 6.87
CA LYS A 114 5.88 -4.64 6.43
C LYS A 114 5.97 -4.65 4.90
N SER A 115 6.59 -5.66 4.33
CA SER A 115 6.66 -5.82 2.88
C SER A 115 5.96 -7.11 2.46
N VAL A 116 5.24 -7.03 1.34
CA VAL A 116 4.59 -8.19 0.73
C VAL A 116 5.18 -8.34 -0.65
N ASP A 117 5.84 -9.45 -0.91
CA ASP A 117 6.39 -9.74 -2.22
C ASP A 117 5.87 -11.09 -2.70
N LEU A 118 4.92 -11.05 -3.62
CA LEU A 118 4.30 -12.26 -4.17
C LEU A 118 5.31 -13.12 -4.93
N ARG A 119 6.36 -12.52 -5.50
CA ARG A 119 7.38 -13.29 -6.21
C ARG A 119 8.10 -14.22 -5.27
N ILE A 120 8.45 -13.75 -4.08
CA ILE A 120 9.16 -14.57 -3.09
C ILE A 120 8.31 -15.76 -2.71
N ASN A 121 7.02 -15.54 -2.48
CA ASN A 121 6.11 -16.61 -2.11
C ASN A 121 5.93 -17.62 -3.25
N LEU A 122 5.82 -17.16 -4.49
CA LEU A 122 5.70 -18.05 -5.64
C LEU A 122 6.99 -18.82 -5.87
N GLU A 123 8.14 -18.17 -5.74
CA GLU A 123 9.44 -18.81 -5.87
C GLU A 123 9.63 -19.91 -4.82
N SER A 124 9.19 -19.65 -3.60
CA SER A 124 9.24 -20.62 -2.52
C SER A 124 8.40 -21.84 -2.82
N LEU A 125 7.18 -21.62 -3.37
CA LEU A 125 6.32 -22.73 -3.77
C LEU A 125 6.91 -23.51 -4.93
N SER A 126 7.48 -22.82 -5.92
CA SER A 126 8.14 -23.45 -7.04
C SER A 126 9.30 -24.32 -6.60
N PHE A 127 10.10 -23.81 -5.67
CA PHE A 127 11.22 -24.53 -5.09
C PHE A 127 10.75 -25.80 -4.36
N TYR A 128 9.66 -25.68 -3.60
CA TYR A 128 9.06 -26.83 -2.93
C TYR A 128 8.59 -27.88 -3.92
N LEU A 129 7.92 -27.46 -4.99
CA LEU A 129 7.43 -28.38 -6.03
C LEU A 129 8.59 -29.09 -6.74
N GLN A 130 9.71 -28.40 -6.98
CA GLN A 130 10.90 -29.00 -7.56
C GLN A 130 11.44 -30.12 -6.66
N GLY A 131 11.47 -29.88 -5.36
CA GLY A 131 11.89 -30.89 -4.39
C GLY A 131 10.98 -32.12 -4.38
N VAL A 132 9.67 -31.91 -4.50
CA VAL A 132 8.70 -33.00 -4.59
C VAL A 132 8.92 -33.82 -5.87
N GLU A 133 9.12 -33.16 -7.01
CA GLU A 133 9.40 -33.83 -8.27
C GLU A 133 10.67 -34.65 -8.20
N ASP A 134 11.73 -34.09 -7.64
CA ASP A 134 13.02 -34.77 -7.50
C ASP A 134 12.94 -35.92 -6.51
N GLY A 135 12.11 -35.79 -5.48
CA GLY A 135 11.92 -36.81 -4.46
C GLY A 135 10.92 -37.89 -4.81
N ALA A 136 10.19 -37.74 -5.93
CA ALA A 136 9.16 -38.69 -6.34
C ALA A 136 9.72 -39.89 -7.10
N SER A 137 11.01 -40.01 -7.20
CA SER A 137 11.63 -41.13 -7.89
C SER A 137 11.43 -42.48 -7.20
#